data_5ad62372c2c4c3aa2af2a8ea8d7f874a
#
_entry.id   5ad62372c2c4c3aa2af2a8ea8d7f874a
#
_cell.length_a   1.000
_cell.length_b   1.000
_cell.length_c   1.000
_cell.angle_alpha   90.00
_cell.angle_beta   90.00
_cell.angle_gamma   90.00
#
_symmetry.space_group_name_H-M   'P 1'
#
loop_
_entity.id
_entity.type
_entity.pdbx_description
1 polymer ?
#
loop_
_entity_poly.entity_id
_entity_poly.type
_entity_poly.pdbx_seq_one_letter_code
_entity_poly.pdbx_strand_id
1 'polypeptide(L)'
;MQEIKFEDLSPEEKELLQAASDAGAHYFNKKGTRRVGAALLCENGKTYQGTSIRRTNVSNSTCAERMALDKALFDKCYDYKLLAIIGFYDDDSSKPVVPPCGLCRQIWSEAETYGKTGKAISILVANEDFSKIIRTDSQELFPLAYEGRVYKK
;
A
#
# COMPACT_ATOMS: atom_id res chain seq x y z
N MET A 1 6.79 3.89 -13.67
CA MET A 1 5.92 2.69 -13.51
C MET A 1 6.44 1.57 -14.39
N GLN A 2 6.79 0.40 -13.82
CA GLN A 2 7.43 -0.71 -14.53
C GLN A 2 6.81 -2.04 -14.11
N GLU A 3 6.49 -2.91 -15.07
CA GLU A 3 6.14 -4.32 -14.79
C GLU A 3 7.42 -5.11 -14.57
N ILE A 4 7.49 -5.91 -13.51
CA ILE A 4 8.64 -6.71 -13.13
C ILE A 4 8.23 -8.15 -12.83
N LYS A 5 9.18 -9.08 -12.96
CA LYS A 5 8.96 -10.49 -12.62
C LYS A 5 9.30 -10.75 -11.16
N PHE A 6 8.64 -11.74 -10.56
CA PHE A 6 8.90 -12.12 -9.16
C PHE A 6 10.37 -12.53 -8.94
N GLU A 7 11.00 -13.20 -9.92
CA GLU A 7 12.40 -13.64 -9.85
C GLU A 7 13.37 -12.47 -9.71
N ASP A 8 13.06 -11.32 -10.31
CA ASP A 8 13.91 -10.12 -10.35
C ASP A 8 13.82 -9.26 -9.08
N LEU A 9 12.93 -9.64 -8.15
CA LEU A 9 12.78 -8.95 -6.85
C LEU A 9 13.94 -9.33 -5.91
N SER A 10 14.34 -8.36 -5.10
CA SER A 10 15.25 -8.60 -3.98
C SER A 10 14.60 -9.49 -2.91
N PRO A 11 15.37 -10.15 -2.06
CA PRO A 11 14.83 -10.93 -0.94
C PRO A 11 13.87 -10.12 -0.04
N GLU A 12 14.23 -8.87 0.26
CA GLU A 12 13.43 -7.95 1.07
C GLU A 12 12.07 -7.61 0.41
N GLU A 13 12.05 -7.39 -0.91
CA GLU A 13 10.83 -7.15 -1.66
C GLU A 13 9.90 -8.38 -1.70
N LYS A 14 10.49 -9.58 -1.86
CA LYS A 14 9.73 -10.85 -1.82
C LYS A 14 9.11 -11.08 -0.45
N GLU A 15 9.87 -10.85 0.62
CA GLU A 15 9.39 -10.98 2.00
C GLU A 15 8.27 -9.98 2.29
N LEU A 16 8.39 -8.74 1.81
CA LEU A 16 7.37 -7.72 2.01
C LEU A 16 6.08 -8.03 1.23
N LEU A 17 6.19 -8.55 0.00
CA LEU A 17 5.03 -9.03 -0.76
C LEU A 17 4.34 -10.19 -0.04
N GLN A 18 5.11 -11.14 0.51
CA GLN A 18 4.52 -12.23 1.29
C GLN A 18 3.80 -11.70 2.53
N ALA A 19 4.39 -10.75 3.25
CA ALA A 19 3.75 -10.11 4.41
C ALA A 19 2.45 -9.39 4.02
N ALA A 20 2.39 -8.74 2.86
CA ALA A 20 1.17 -8.13 2.35
C ALA A 20 0.11 -9.19 1.97
N SER A 21 0.54 -10.32 1.39
CA SER A 21 -0.36 -11.45 1.10
C SER A 21 -0.97 -12.03 2.38
N ASP A 22 -0.16 -12.27 3.40
CA ASP A 22 -0.60 -12.81 4.69
C ASP A 22 -1.58 -11.83 5.38
N ALA A 23 -1.33 -10.52 5.29
CA ALA A 23 -2.24 -9.50 5.80
C ALA A 23 -3.62 -9.55 5.14
N GLY A 24 -3.70 -9.90 3.87
CA GLY A 24 -4.94 -10.05 3.14
C GLY A 24 -5.88 -11.13 3.71
N ALA A 25 -5.36 -12.12 4.43
CA ALA A 25 -6.16 -13.15 5.10
C ALA A 25 -6.98 -12.62 6.29
N HIS A 26 -6.60 -11.49 6.87
CA HIS A 26 -7.25 -10.88 8.03
C HIS A 26 -8.37 -9.90 7.66
N TYR A 27 -8.79 -9.85 6.41
CA TYR A 27 -9.81 -8.93 5.94
C TYR A 27 -11.13 -9.05 6.70
N PHE A 28 -11.84 -7.93 6.80
CA PHE A 28 -13.23 -7.91 7.21
C PHE A 28 -14.05 -7.28 6.10
N ASN A 29 -14.97 -8.07 5.54
CA ASN A 29 -15.84 -7.60 4.47
C ASN A 29 -17.29 -8.03 4.76
N LYS A 30 -18.16 -7.07 4.97
CA LYS A 30 -19.57 -7.35 5.21
C LYS A 30 -20.34 -7.70 3.93
N LYS A 31 -19.86 -7.25 2.77
CA LYS A 31 -20.43 -7.52 1.44
C LYS A 31 -19.34 -7.47 0.39
N GLY A 32 -19.23 -8.52 -0.41
CA GLY A 32 -18.34 -8.58 -1.59
C GLY A 32 -17.14 -9.50 -1.39
N THR A 33 -16.49 -9.80 -2.49
CA THR A 33 -15.44 -10.82 -2.65
C THR A 33 -14.04 -10.22 -2.72
N ARG A 34 -13.95 -8.89 -2.86
CA ARG A 34 -12.69 -8.17 -3.00
C ARG A 34 -12.06 -7.87 -1.65
N ARG A 35 -10.81 -8.25 -1.50
CA ARG A 35 -9.99 -7.97 -0.31
C ARG A 35 -8.60 -7.47 -0.72
N VAL A 36 -7.96 -6.73 0.15
CA VAL A 36 -6.63 -6.16 -0.08
C VAL A 36 -5.78 -6.37 1.17
N GLY A 37 -4.54 -6.78 0.97
CA GLY A 37 -3.50 -6.80 1.98
C GLY A 37 -2.40 -5.81 1.64
N ALA A 38 -1.78 -5.22 2.64
CA ALA A 38 -0.64 -4.33 2.49
C ALA A 38 0.41 -4.57 3.57
N ALA A 39 1.66 -4.32 3.23
CA ALA A 39 2.77 -4.30 4.17
C ALA A 39 3.67 -3.10 3.89
N LEU A 40 3.99 -2.35 4.93
CA LEU A 40 4.83 -1.16 4.89
C LEU A 40 6.14 -1.44 5.61
N LEU A 41 7.26 -1.33 4.90
CA LEU A 41 8.60 -1.40 5.46
C LEU A 41 9.12 0.01 5.75
N CYS A 42 9.52 0.23 6.98
CA CYS A 42 10.17 1.46 7.42
C CYS A 42 11.69 1.38 7.28
N GLU A 43 12.37 2.54 7.22
CA GLU A 43 13.84 2.63 7.15
C GLU A 43 14.54 1.98 8.36
N ASN A 44 13.87 1.87 9.50
CA ASN A 44 14.39 1.19 10.69
C ASN A 44 14.26 -0.34 10.65
N GLY A 45 13.80 -0.92 9.54
CA GLY A 45 13.61 -2.35 9.34
C GLY A 45 12.31 -2.93 9.90
N LYS A 46 11.45 -2.13 10.57
CA LYS A 46 10.14 -2.59 11.03
C LYS A 46 9.15 -2.69 9.88
N THR A 47 8.33 -3.73 9.90
CA THR A 47 7.23 -3.95 8.94
C THR A 47 5.88 -3.84 9.63
N TYR A 48 4.95 -3.12 9.00
CA TYR A 48 3.58 -2.93 9.47
C TYR A 48 2.59 -3.46 8.44
N GLN A 49 1.77 -4.41 8.86
CA GLN A 49 0.75 -5.03 8.01
C GLN A 49 -0.60 -4.35 8.17
N GLY A 50 -1.32 -4.23 7.07
CA GLY A 50 -2.68 -3.74 7.01
C GLY A 50 -3.56 -4.60 6.13
N THR A 51 -4.85 -4.62 6.45
CA THR A 51 -5.86 -5.35 5.66
C THR A 51 -7.06 -4.47 5.39
N SER A 52 -7.80 -4.78 4.34
CA SER A 52 -9.02 -4.04 4.03
C SER A 52 -10.14 -4.37 5.02
N ILE A 53 -10.77 -3.34 5.55
CA ILE A 53 -11.97 -3.46 6.38
C ILE A 53 -13.11 -2.74 5.69
N ARG A 54 -14.06 -3.51 5.17
CA ARG A 54 -15.20 -2.96 4.44
C ARG A 54 -16.45 -2.95 5.31
N ARG A 55 -16.95 -1.76 5.57
CA ARG A 55 -18.15 -1.53 6.38
C ARG A 55 -19.34 -1.23 5.49
N THR A 56 -20.54 -1.27 6.06
CA THR A 56 -21.80 -0.96 5.35
C THR A 56 -21.76 0.45 4.75
N ASN A 57 -21.31 1.42 5.52
CA ASN A 57 -21.00 2.75 5.00
C ASN A 57 -19.56 2.75 4.46
N VAL A 58 -19.44 2.90 3.14
CA VAL A 58 -18.14 2.85 2.45
C VAL A 58 -17.17 3.91 2.95
N SER A 59 -17.66 5.09 3.35
CA SER A 59 -16.81 6.16 3.89
C SER A 59 -16.12 5.77 5.20
N ASN A 60 -16.69 4.84 5.96
CA ASN A 60 -16.11 4.34 7.20
C ASN A 60 -15.18 3.12 6.99
N SER A 61 -15.02 2.69 5.75
CA SER A 61 -14.13 1.57 5.41
C SER A 61 -12.68 1.99 5.51
N THR A 62 -11.81 1.00 5.76
CA THR A 62 -10.36 1.23 5.89
C THR A 62 -9.63 0.47 4.78
N CYS A 63 -8.81 1.18 4.00
CA CYS A 63 -7.91 0.55 3.04
C CYS A 63 -6.75 -0.12 3.78
N ALA A 64 -6.24 -1.21 3.22
CA ALA A 64 -5.11 -1.96 3.78
C ALA A 64 -3.86 -1.07 3.93
N GLU A 65 -3.57 -0.28 2.91
CA GLU A 65 -2.44 0.64 2.87
C GLU A 65 -2.51 1.68 4.00
N ARG A 66 -3.71 2.23 4.24
CA ARG A 66 -3.93 3.21 5.29
C ARG A 66 -3.77 2.60 6.69
N MET A 67 -4.28 1.37 6.89
CA MET A 67 -4.09 0.66 8.16
C MET A 67 -2.60 0.41 8.45
N ALA A 68 -1.81 0.02 7.45
CA ALA A 68 -0.37 -0.18 7.62
C ALA A 68 0.33 1.12 8.02
N LEU A 69 -0.02 2.24 7.37
CA LEU A 69 0.50 3.57 7.68
C LEU A 69 0.10 4.02 9.10
N ASP A 70 -1.17 3.89 9.47
CA ASP A 70 -1.67 4.31 10.79
C ASP A 70 -0.98 3.55 11.92
N LYS A 71 -0.67 2.25 11.74
CA LYS A 71 0.13 1.47 12.68
C LYS A 71 1.57 1.98 12.79
N ALA A 72 2.20 2.32 11.67
CA ALA A 72 3.54 2.90 11.67
C ALA A 72 3.56 4.26 12.38
N LEU A 73 2.57 5.11 12.12
CA LEU A 73 2.40 6.41 12.80
C LEU A 73 2.18 6.23 14.30
N PHE A 74 1.38 5.25 14.71
CA PHE A 74 1.18 4.94 16.14
C PHE A 74 2.50 4.59 16.84
N ASP A 75 3.37 3.86 16.14
CA ASP A 75 4.71 3.49 16.62
C ASP A 75 5.76 4.59 16.40
N LYS A 76 5.35 5.79 15.95
CA LYS A 76 6.23 6.94 15.65
C LYS A 76 7.30 6.62 14.59
N CYS A 77 6.97 5.72 13.65
CA CYS A 77 7.79 5.49 12.47
C CYS A 77 7.31 6.41 11.34
N TYR A 78 8.17 7.28 10.85
CA TYR A 78 7.83 8.33 9.88
C TYR A 78 8.65 8.26 8.59
N ASP A 79 9.71 7.48 8.54
CA ASP A 79 10.54 7.28 7.35
C ASP A 79 10.23 5.91 6.72
N TYR A 80 9.65 5.93 5.54
CA TYR A 80 9.13 4.76 4.84
C TYR A 80 10.01 4.41 3.64
N LYS A 81 10.33 3.13 3.51
CA LYS A 81 11.20 2.60 2.45
C LYS A 81 10.41 2.00 1.29
N LEU A 82 9.45 1.13 1.61
CA LEU A 82 8.75 0.34 0.61
C LEU A 82 7.35 -0.04 1.09
N LEU A 83 6.35 0.10 0.22
CA LEU A 83 4.99 -0.38 0.43
C LEU A 83 4.69 -1.51 -0.55
N ALA A 84 4.20 -2.64 -0.07
CA ALA A 84 3.64 -3.71 -0.89
C ALA A 84 2.12 -3.76 -0.75
N ILE A 85 1.41 -3.94 -1.87
CA ILE A 85 -0.05 -4.01 -1.94
C ILE A 85 -0.45 -5.21 -2.78
N ILE A 86 -1.34 -6.05 -2.26
CA ILE A 86 -1.88 -7.21 -2.97
C ILE A 86 -3.39 -7.19 -2.95
N GLY A 87 -3.99 -7.28 -4.13
CA GLY A 87 -5.42 -7.45 -4.28
C GLY A 87 -5.80 -8.90 -4.52
N PHE A 88 -6.91 -9.33 -3.92
CA PHE A 88 -7.51 -10.63 -4.09
C PHE A 88 -8.93 -10.45 -4.63
N TYR A 89 -9.29 -11.24 -5.62
CA TYR A 89 -10.62 -11.28 -6.22
C TYR A 89 -11.07 -12.73 -6.29
N ASP A 90 -11.90 -13.14 -5.36
CA ASP A 90 -12.36 -14.54 -5.27
C ASP A 90 -13.28 -14.94 -6.46
N ASP A 91 -13.82 -13.97 -7.18
CA ASP A 91 -14.78 -14.12 -8.28
C ASP A 91 -14.22 -13.71 -9.67
N ASP A 92 -12.94 -13.36 -9.77
CA ASP A 92 -12.32 -12.91 -11.02
C ASP A 92 -11.07 -13.73 -11.37
N SER A 93 -11.24 -14.64 -12.31
CA SER A 93 -10.16 -15.50 -12.81
C SER A 93 -9.02 -14.75 -13.51
N SER A 94 -9.24 -13.49 -13.91
CA SER A 94 -8.20 -12.65 -14.52
C SER A 94 -7.15 -12.17 -13.52
N LYS A 95 -7.44 -12.29 -12.22
CA LYS A 95 -6.55 -11.90 -11.11
C LYS A 95 -5.87 -10.55 -11.34
N PRO A 96 -6.64 -9.47 -11.46
CA PRO A 96 -6.05 -8.17 -11.77
C PRO A 96 -5.24 -7.63 -10.59
N VAL A 97 -4.24 -6.78 -10.86
CA VAL A 97 -3.61 -5.97 -9.81
C VAL A 97 -4.59 -4.94 -9.27
N VAL A 98 -4.50 -4.64 -7.98
CA VAL A 98 -5.35 -3.64 -7.30
C VAL A 98 -4.49 -2.44 -6.92
N PRO A 99 -4.42 -1.39 -7.74
CA PRO A 99 -3.70 -0.19 -7.37
C PRO A 99 -4.40 0.56 -6.23
N PRO A 100 -3.66 1.36 -5.44
CA PRO A 100 -4.25 2.18 -4.40
C PRO A 100 -5.28 3.16 -4.98
N CYS A 101 -6.38 3.37 -4.25
CA CYS A 101 -7.40 4.33 -4.63
C CYS A 101 -6.89 5.79 -4.52
N GLY A 102 -7.63 6.74 -5.08
CA GLY A 102 -7.22 8.15 -5.08
C GLY A 102 -6.94 8.72 -3.68
N LEU A 103 -7.75 8.33 -2.68
CA LEU A 103 -7.54 8.73 -1.29
C LEU A 103 -6.20 8.21 -0.75
N CYS A 104 -5.88 6.93 -1.00
CA CYS A 104 -4.61 6.35 -0.57
C CYS A 104 -3.42 6.99 -1.29
N ARG A 105 -3.55 7.29 -2.58
CA ARG A 105 -2.49 8.00 -3.34
C ARG A 105 -2.18 9.36 -2.74
N GLN A 106 -3.20 10.14 -2.39
CA GLN A 106 -3.04 11.43 -1.72
C GLN A 106 -2.32 11.26 -0.37
N ILE A 107 -2.74 10.29 0.44
CA ILE A 107 -2.13 10.03 1.76
C ILE A 107 -0.66 9.62 1.61
N TRP A 108 -0.32 8.77 0.63
CA TRP A 108 1.07 8.34 0.41
C TRP A 108 1.97 9.46 -0.12
N SER A 109 1.44 10.35 -0.96
CA SER A 109 2.16 11.55 -1.37
C SER A 109 2.44 12.49 -0.18
N GLU A 110 1.49 12.64 0.72
CA GLU A 110 1.66 13.42 1.95
C GLU A 110 2.65 12.76 2.92
N ALA A 111 2.61 11.42 3.03
CA ALA A 111 3.48 10.64 3.92
C ALA A 111 4.99 10.79 3.62
N GLU A 112 5.37 11.17 2.40
CA GLU A 112 6.75 11.51 2.06
C GLU A 112 7.34 12.62 2.96
N THR A 113 6.47 13.48 3.49
CA THR A 113 6.86 14.64 4.29
C THR A 113 6.87 14.37 5.80
N TYR A 114 6.43 13.21 6.26
CA TYR A 114 6.30 12.93 7.70
C TYR A 114 7.65 12.70 8.39
N GLY A 115 8.59 12.09 7.68
CA GLY A 115 9.92 11.80 8.18
C GLY A 115 10.98 12.80 7.73
N LYS A 116 12.23 12.37 7.79
CA LYS A 116 13.40 13.20 7.45
C LYS A 116 13.88 12.98 6.02
N THR A 117 13.51 11.88 5.40
CA THR A 117 14.03 11.51 4.08
C THR A 117 13.46 12.38 2.96
N GLY A 118 12.18 12.74 3.04
CA GLY A 118 11.50 13.51 1.99
C GLY A 118 11.51 12.86 0.61
N LYS A 119 11.78 11.54 0.56
CA LYS A 119 11.90 10.78 -0.69
C LYS A 119 10.57 10.17 -1.08
N ALA A 120 10.37 10.00 -2.39
CA ALA A 120 9.27 9.19 -2.90
C ALA A 120 9.32 7.78 -2.29
N ILE A 121 8.16 7.29 -1.86
CA ILE A 121 8.02 5.97 -1.24
C ILE A 121 7.88 4.95 -2.37
N SER A 122 8.78 3.98 -2.45
CA SER A 122 8.68 2.88 -3.41
C SER A 122 7.44 2.04 -3.15
N ILE A 123 6.74 1.63 -4.21
CA ILE A 123 5.48 0.88 -4.10
C ILE A 123 5.52 -0.32 -5.05
N LEU A 124 5.22 -1.50 -4.52
CA LEU A 124 4.96 -2.72 -5.27
C LEU A 124 3.47 -3.03 -5.24
N VAL A 125 2.85 -3.17 -6.39
CA VAL A 125 1.46 -3.60 -6.52
C VAL A 125 1.42 -4.94 -7.23
N ALA A 126 0.92 -5.97 -6.58
CA ALA A 126 0.89 -7.31 -7.14
C ALA A 126 -0.53 -7.90 -7.13
N ASN A 127 -0.76 -8.88 -7.99
CA ASN A 127 -1.89 -9.77 -7.89
C ASN A 127 -1.60 -10.94 -6.93
N GLU A 128 -2.62 -11.72 -6.61
CA GLU A 128 -2.57 -12.72 -5.53
C GLU A 128 -1.56 -13.85 -5.73
N ASP A 129 -1.20 -14.20 -6.98
CA ASP A 129 -0.25 -15.27 -7.33
C ASP A 129 1.11 -14.75 -7.81
N PHE A 130 1.33 -13.44 -7.69
CA PHE A 130 2.55 -12.74 -8.11
C PHE A 130 2.89 -12.87 -9.61
N SER A 131 1.95 -13.32 -10.43
CA SER A 131 2.15 -13.42 -11.89
C SER A 131 2.25 -12.04 -12.55
N LYS A 132 1.73 -11.01 -11.90
CA LYS A 132 1.81 -9.62 -12.33
C LYS A 132 2.20 -8.70 -11.18
N ILE A 133 3.34 -8.02 -11.32
CA ILE A 133 3.86 -7.10 -10.32
C ILE A 133 4.23 -5.79 -11.01
N ILE A 134 3.77 -4.68 -10.45
CA ILE A 134 4.09 -3.33 -10.92
C ILE A 134 4.93 -2.65 -9.84
N ARG A 135 6.12 -2.18 -10.21
CA ARG A 135 6.94 -1.28 -9.41
C ARG A 135 6.67 0.15 -9.82
N THR A 136 6.41 1.00 -8.84
CA THR A 136 6.15 2.43 -8.99
C THR A 136 6.57 3.16 -7.71
N ASP A 137 6.21 4.41 -7.58
CA ASP A 137 6.37 5.19 -6.35
C ASP A 137 5.17 6.13 -6.13
N SER A 138 5.17 6.79 -4.98
CA SER A 138 4.11 7.70 -4.57
C SER A 138 3.94 8.89 -5.51
N GLN A 139 5.02 9.42 -6.10
CA GLN A 139 4.99 10.56 -7.02
C GLN A 139 4.48 10.17 -8.41
N GLU A 140 4.89 9.01 -8.94
CA GLU A 140 4.34 8.48 -10.20
C GLU A 140 2.84 8.18 -10.10
N LEU A 141 2.39 7.68 -8.94
CA LEU A 141 0.97 7.35 -8.73
C LEU A 141 0.09 8.57 -8.52
N PHE A 142 0.66 9.69 -8.08
CA PHE A 142 -0.11 10.90 -7.79
C PHE A 142 0.69 12.16 -8.11
N PRO A 143 0.93 12.44 -9.40
CA PRO A 143 1.62 13.66 -9.82
C PRO A 143 0.77 14.90 -9.49
N LEU A 144 1.42 16.01 -9.16
CA LEU A 144 0.79 17.27 -8.78
C LEU A 144 -0.17 17.11 -7.60
N ALA A 145 0.24 16.36 -6.60
CA ALA A 145 -0.54 16.13 -5.39
C ALA A 145 -0.84 17.45 -4.65
N TYR A 146 -2.00 17.49 -3.99
CA TYR A 146 -2.34 18.60 -3.10
C TYR A 146 -1.42 18.57 -1.87
N GLU A 147 -0.57 19.57 -1.72
CA GLU A 147 0.43 19.66 -0.66
C GLU A 147 -0.04 20.41 0.60
N GLY A 148 -1.31 20.76 0.67
CA GLY A 148 -1.83 21.50 1.82
C GLY A 148 -1.24 22.91 1.99
N ARG A 149 -0.59 23.45 0.96
CA ARG A 149 0.05 24.77 0.98
C ARG A 149 -0.96 25.92 0.94
N VAL A 150 -2.05 25.74 1.60
CA VAL A 150 -2.95 26.84 1.82
C VAL A 150 -2.36 27.60 3.00
N TYR A 151 -1.76 28.74 2.73
CA TYR A 151 -1.36 29.72 3.75
C TYR A 151 0.02 29.57 4.38
N LYS A 152 1.08 29.69 3.60
CA LYS A 152 2.21 30.45 4.12
C LYS A 152 1.79 31.92 4.11
N LYS A 153 1.36 32.40 5.28
CA LYS A 153 1.32 33.84 5.55
C LYS A 153 2.73 34.40 5.47
#